data_95c526f0e6f6e6d82fedc416cfc4f120
#
_entry.id   95c526f0e6f6e6d82fedc416cfc4f120
#
_cell.length_a   1.000
_cell.length_b   1.000
_cell.length_c   1.000
_cell.angle_alpha   90.00
_cell.angle_beta   90.00
_cell.angle_gamma   90.00
#
_symmetry.space_group_name_H-M   'P 1'
#
loop_
_entity.id
_entity.type
_entity.pdbx_description
1 polymer ?
#
loop_
_entity_poly.entity_id
_entity_poly.type
_entity_poly.pdbx_seq_one_letter_code
_entity_poly.pdbx_strand_id
1 'polypeptide(L)'
;MSLVLKEITKKFGNIEALRGVSLSLKKGEIVGLLGPNGAGKSTLMKILTGYYKQWDGKGTLFNKDLKTELKIIQQKVGYLTENNPLYQEMYVQEYIKYTADLYRLVNPKIEDLIKQIGLSEYKHKKIQTLSKGYKQRVGLAAALIHNPKLLILDEPTTGLDPNQILEIRKLIRAFGKEKTVLLSTHILQEVDALCDRVIIFNK
;
A
#
# COMPACT_ATOMS: atom_id res chain seq x y z
N MET A 1 -9.93 -3.36 -16.57
CA MET A 1 -9.91 -3.26 -15.09
C MET A 1 -8.51 -3.58 -14.59
N SER A 2 -8.03 -2.92 -13.52
CA SER A 2 -6.72 -3.24 -12.93
C SER A 2 -6.81 -4.46 -12.00
N LEU A 3 -7.87 -4.58 -11.22
CA LEU A 3 -8.13 -5.67 -10.27
C LEU A 3 -9.56 -6.17 -10.45
N VAL A 4 -9.75 -7.48 -10.40
CA VAL A 4 -11.06 -8.12 -10.30
C VAL A 4 -10.97 -9.26 -9.30
N LEU A 5 -11.81 -9.23 -8.29
CA LEU A 5 -11.95 -10.27 -7.27
C LEU A 5 -13.38 -10.80 -7.30
N LYS A 6 -13.53 -12.11 -7.20
CA LYS A 6 -14.83 -12.81 -7.17
C LYS A 6 -14.82 -13.83 -6.05
N GLU A 7 -15.76 -13.67 -5.12
CA GLU A 7 -16.05 -14.60 -4.02
C GLU A 7 -14.81 -14.95 -3.18
N ILE A 8 -13.99 -13.93 -2.83
CA ILE A 8 -12.79 -14.15 -2.03
C ILE A 8 -13.16 -14.51 -0.61
N THR A 9 -12.76 -15.68 -0.19
CA THR A 9 -12.99 -16.21 1.17
C THR A 9 -11.65 -16.53 1.82
N LYS A 10 -11.49 -16.18 3.10
CA LYS A 10 -10.31 -16.50 3.90
C LYS A 10 -10.70 -16.87 5.33
N LYS A 11 -10.25 -18.04 5.77
CA LYS A 11 -10.43 -18.53 7.14
C LYS A 11 -9.10 -18.64 7.86
N PHE A 12 -9.12 -18.37 9.16
CA PHE A 12 -8.04 -18.61 10.12
C PHE A 12 -8.60 -19.49 11.25
N GLY A 13 -8.37 -20.79 11.18
CA GLY A 13 -9.08 -21.74 12.03
C GLY A 13 -10.59 -21.61 11.86
N ASN A 14 -11.32 -21.35 12.93
CA ASN A 14 -12.77 -21.17 12.92
C ASN A 14 -13.23 -19.74 12.59
N ILE A 15 -12.29 -18.79 12.42
CA ILE A 15 -12.62 -17.38 12.14
C ILE A 15 -12.62 -17.17 10.63
N GLU A 16 -13.75 -16.77 10.09
CA GLU A 16 -13.90 -16.40 8.69
C GLU A 16 -13.64 -14.89 8.53
N ALA A 17 -12.41 -14.55 8.12
CA ALA A 17 -11.96 -13.16 7.99
C ALA A 17 -12.47 -12.48 6.71
N LEU A 18 -12.73 -13.24 5.65
CA LEU A 18 -13.37 -12.77 4.42
C LEU A 18 -14.44 -13.77 4.01
N ARG A 19 -15.65 -13.26 3.65
CA ARG A 19 -16.86 -14.03 3.36
C ARG A 19 -17.38 -13.73 1.96
N GLY A 20 -16.73 -14.27 0.91
CA GLY A 20 -17.18 -14.09 -0.47
C GLY A 20 -17.02 -12.66 -0.99
N VAL A 21 -15.92 -11.98 -0.68
CA VAL A 21 -15.69 -10.59 -1.10
C VAL A 21 -15.48 -10.51 -2.60
N SER A 22 -16.32 -9.71 -3.27
CA SER A 22 -16.21 -9.44 -4.71
C SER A 22 -16.07 -7.94 -4.93
N LEU A 23 -15.01 -7.54 -5.65
CA LEU A 23 -14.76 -6.13 -5.98
C LEU A 23 -13.91 -5.99 -7.23
N SER A 24 -13.89 -4.80 -7.80
CA SER A 24 -13.02 -4.47 -8.92
C SER A 24 -12.45 -3.06 -8.79
N LEU A 25 -11.25 -2.83 -9.36
CA LEU A 25 -10.64 -1.50 -9.48
C LEU A 25 -10.41 -1.16 -10.95
N LYS A 26 -10.69 0.09 -11.32
CA LYS A 26 -10.34 0.65 -12.62
C LYS A 26 -8.89 1.15 -12.58
N LYS A 27 -8.28 1.32 -13.74
CA LYS A 27 -6.93 1.91 -13.84
C LYS A 27 -7.00 3.41 -13.48
N GLY A 28 -6.06 3.87 -12.65
CA GLY A 28 -5.97 5.27 -12.25
C GLY A 28 -7.02 5.72 -11.23
N GLU A 29 -7.71 4.78 -10.56
CA GLU A 29 -8.73 5.04 -9.54
C GLU A 29 -8.09 4.96 -8.15
N ILE A 30 -8.47 5.88 -7.26
CA ILE A 30 -8.17 5.81 -5.82
C ILE A 30 -9.40 5.23 -5.12
N VAL A 31 -9.28 4.03 -4.58
CA VAL A 31 -10.37 3.34 -3.89
C VAL A 31 -10.06 3.15 -2.42
N GLY A 32 -11.00 3.55 -1.56
CA GLY A 32 -10.93 3.34 -0.13
C GLY A 32 -11.68 2.07 0.30
N LEU A 33 -11.04 1.25 1.14
CA LEU A 33 -11.70 0.22 1.93
C LEU A 33 -12.03 0.80 3.28
N LEU A 34 -13.29 1.15 3.52
CA LEU A 34 -13.78 1.72 4.77
C LEU A 34 -14.41 0.65 5.65
N GLY A 35 -14.06 0.60 6.92
CA GLY A 35 -14.70 -0.30 7.87
C GLY A 35 -13.96 -0.40 9.19
N PRO A 36 -14.57 -1.00 10.21
CA PRO A 36 -13.96 -1.13 11.54
C PRO A 36 -12.72 -2.04 11.51
N ASN A 37 -11.93 -1.97 12.60
CA ASN A 37 -10.82 -2.89 12.79
C ASN A 37 -11.35 -4.33 12.86
N GLY A 38 -10.64 -5.26 12.22
CA GLY A 38 -11.04 -6.67 12.14
C GLY A 38 -12.10 -6.97 11.06
N ALA A 39 -12.54 -6.01 10.23
CA ALA A 39 -13.47 -6.25 9.12
C ALA A 39 -12.86 -6.98 7.91
N GLY A 40 -11.55 -7.31 7.93
CA GLY A 40 -10.89 -8.05 6.85
C GLY A 40 -10.12 -7.20 5.83
N LYS A 41 -10.09 -5.87 5.97
CA LYS A 41 -9.39 -4.95 5.03
C LYS A 41 -7.93 -5.35 4.79
N SER A 42 -7.13 -5.42 5.87
CA SER A 42 -5.71 -5.82 5.80
C SER A 42 -5.54 -7.28 5.37
N THR A 43 -6.50 -8.16 5.67
CA THR A 43 -6.48 -9.55 5.19
C THR A 43 -6.59 -9.58 3.67
N LEU A 44 -7.50 -8.79 3.08
CA LEU A 44 -7.62 -8.68 1.64
C LEU A 44 -6.34 -8.13 1.00
N MET A 45 -5.76 -7.06 1.56
CA MET A 45 -4.51 -6.48 1.07
C MET A 45 -3.34 -7.47 1.12
N LYS A 46 -3.25 -8.28 2.17
CA LYS A 46 -2.26 -9.35 2.31
C LYS A 46 -2.46 -10.49 1.31
N ILE A 47 -3.69 -10.77 0.87
CA ILE A 47 -3.95 -11.68 -0.25
C ILE A 47 -3.43 -11.08 -1.56
N LEU A 48 -3.75 -9.81 -1.85
CA LEU A 48 -3.34 -9.13 -3.08
C LEU A 48 -1.81 -9.03 -3.23
N THR A 49 -1.09 -8.93 -2.12
CA THR A 49 0.38 -8.88 -2.10
C THR A 49 1.03 -10.27 -2.05
N GLY A 50 0.21 -11.33 -1.92
CA GLY A 50 0.68 -12.71 -1.86
C GLY A 50 1.28 -13.13 -0.52
N TYR A 51 1.06 -12.34 0.52
CA TYR A 51 1.44 -12.73 1.89
C TYR A 51 0.62 -13.95 2.34
N TYR A 52 -0.71 -13.94 2.10
CA TYR A 52 -1.56 -15.11 2.29
C TYR A 52 -1.77 -15.84 0.96
N LYS A 53 -1.26 -17.08 0.87
CA LYS A 53 -1.37 -17.92 -0.32
C LYS A 53 -2.62 -18.80 -0.34
N GLN A 54 -3.16 -19.15 0.84
CA GLN A 54 -4.33 -20.02 0.99
C GLN A 54 -5.59 -19.17 1.15
N TRP A 55 -6.42 -19.13 0.14
CA TRP A 55 -7.72 -18.45 0.08
C TRP A 55 -8.56 -19.04 -1.05
N ASP A 56 -9.87 -18.90 -0.98
CA ASP A 56 -10.81 -19.38 -1.98
C ASP A 56 -11.36 -18.22 -2.82
N GLY A 57 -11.95 -18.56 -3.97
CA GLY A 57 -12.43 -17.59 -4.94
C GLY A 57 -11.48 -17.41 -6.12
N LYS A 58 -11.74 -16.38 -6.94
CA LYS A 58 -10.95 -16.02 -8.14
C LYS A 58 -10.49 -14.58 -8.06
N GLY A 59 -9.25 -14.33 -8.45
CA GLY A 59 -8.70 -12.97 -8.46
C GLY A 59 -7.72 -12.78 -9.60
N THR A 60 -7.86 -11.66 -10.31
CA THR A 60 -6.90 -11.24 -11.34
C THR A 60 -6.43 -9.82 -11.09
N LEU A 61 -5.15 -9.56 -11.26
CA LEU A 61 -4.55 -8.24 -11.20
C LEU A 61 -3.73 -8.00 -12.49
N PHE A 62 -4.06 -6.94 -13.23
CA PHE A 62 -3.48 -6.65 -14.55
C PHE A 62 -3.57 -7.82 -15.54
N ASN A 63 -4.72 -8.50 -15.56
CA ASN A 63 -5.01 -9.72 -16.34
C ASN A 63 -4.11 -10.92 -15.98
N LYS A 64 -3.48 -10.92 -14.79
CA LYS A 64 -2.68 -11.99 -14.25
C LYS A 64 -3.41 -12.65 -13.08
N ASP A 65 -3.41 -13.97 -13.03
CA ASP A 65 -4.05 -14.72 -11.95
C ASP A 65 -3.26 -14.59 -10.64
N LEU A 66 -3.95 -14.22 -9.55
CA LEU A 66 -3.35 -14.00 -8.23
C LEU A 66 -2.77 -15.26 -7.59
N LYS A 67 -3.20 -16.46 -8.00
CA LYS A 67 -2.70 -17.72 -7.45
C LYS A 67 -1.47 -18.24 -8.20
N THR A 68 -1.47 -18.09 -9.51
CA THR A 68 -0.44 -18.72 -10.38
C THR A 68 0.65 -17.77 -10.87
N GLU A 69 0.35 -16.45 -10.97
CA GLU A 69 1.28 -15.46 -11.54
C GLU A 69 1.76 -14.40 -10.51
N LEU A 70 1.77 -14.78 -9.24
CA LEU A 70 2.04 -13.87 -8.12
C LEU A 70 3.37 -13.11 -8.23
N LYS A 71 4.46 -13.76 -8.66
CA LYS A 71 5.77 -13.11 -8.82
C LYS A 71 5.74 -11.93 -9.80
N ILE A 72 5.01 -12.08 -10.91
CA ILE A 72 4.83 -11.02 -11.92
C ILE A 72 3.97 -9.89 -11.35
N ILE A 73 2.97 -10.22 -10.56
CA ILE A 73 2.08 -9.27 -9.90
C ILE A 73 2.86 -8.44 -8.88
N GLN A 74 3.67 -9.08 -8.03
CA GLN A 74 4.45 -8.40 -6.99
C GLN A 74 5.39 -7.33 -7.54
N GLN A 75 5.94 -7.50 -8.74
CA GLN A 75 6.74 -6.49 -9.42
C GLN A 75 5.95 -5.23 -9.82
N LYS A 76 4.62 -5.28 -9.81
CA LYS A 76 3.73 -4.19 -10.20
C LYS A 76 2.92 -3.61 -9.04
N VAL A 77 3.14 -4.12 -7.83
CA VAL A 77 2.42 -3.73 -6.61
C VAL A 77 3.40 -3.14 -5.60
N GLY A 78 3.13 -1.92 -5.15
CA GLY A 78 3.76 -1.34 -3.97
C GLY A 78 2.85 -1.51 -2.76
N TYR A 79 3.40 -1.87 -1.61
CA TYR A 79 2.63 -2.08 -0.40
C TYR A 79 3.24 -1.37 0.80
N LEU A 80 2.47 -0.45 1.37
CA LEU A 80 2.77 0.16 2.65
C LEU A 80 1.87 -0.49 3.70
N THR A 81 2.46 -1.20 4.64
CA THR A 81 1.77 -1.86 5.74
C THR A 81 1.49 -0.88 6.88
N GLU A 82 0.44 -1.11 7.67
CA GLU A 82 0.09 -0.30 8.85
C GLU A 82 1.29 -0.12 9.81
N ASN A 83 1.99 -1.20 10.14
CA ASN A 83 3.11 -1.17 11.09
C ASN A 83 4.43 -0.69 10.49
N ASN A 84 4.51 -0.59 9.15
CA ASN A 84 5.66 -0.07 8.40
C ASN A 84 7.02 -0.57 8.95
N PRO A 85 7.39 -1.86 8.77
CA PRO A 85 8.59 -2.46 9.36
C PRO A 85 9.85 -1.98 8.64
N LEU A 86 10.47 -0.92 9.17
CA LEU A 86 11.68 -0.31 8.64
C LEU A 86 12.92 -0.81 9.39
N TYR A 87 14.06 -0.90 8.71
CA TYR A 87 15.36 -1.15 9.34
C TYR A 87 15.83 0.12 10.05
N GLN A 88 15.56 0.21 11.34
CA GLN A 88 15.72 1.42 12.16
C GLN A 88 17.16 1.97 12.18
N GLU A 89 18.18 1.11 12.07
CA GLU A 89 19.60 1.49 12.10
C GLU A 89 20.12 2.01 10.76
N MET A 90 19.42 1.76 9.66
CA MET A 90 19.81 2.25 8.34
C MET A 90 19.55 3.75 8.19
N TYR A 91 20.36 4.40 7.35
CA TYR A 91 20.05 5.74 6.85
C TYR A 91 18.91 5.67 5.83
N VAL A 92 18.14 6.77 5.72
CA VAL A 92 16.99 6.83 4.79
C VAL A 92 17.38 6.46 3.36
N GLN A 93 18.44 7.09 2.83
CA GLN A 93 18.90 6.84 1.47
C GLN A 93 19.41 5.40 1.30
N GLU A 94 20.10 4.87 2.29
CA GLU A 94 20.60 3.49 2.31
C GLU A 94 19.44 2.49 2.26
N TYR A 95 18.40 2.70 3.05
CA TYR A 95 17.20 1.83 3.05
C TYR A 95 16.47 1.85 1.71
N ILE A 96 16.31 3.02 1.10
CA ILE A 96 15.67 3.15 -0.22
C ILE A 96 16.52 2.46 -1.29
N LYS A 97 17.86 2.62 -1.24
CA LYS A 97 18.79 1.94 -2.13
C LYS A 97 18.72 0.42 -1.93
N TYR A 98 18.78 -0.05 -0.69
CA TYR A 98 18.62 -1.47 -0.36
C TYR A 98 17.32 -2.04 -0.95
N THR A 99 16.21 -1.30 -0.84
CA THR A 99 14.93 -1.73 -1.41
C THR A 99 15.00 -1.80 -2.94
N ALA A 100 15.65 -0.83 -3.60
CA ALA A 100 15.86 -0.83 -5.05
C ALA A 100 16.68 -2.04 -5.51
N ASP A 101 17.71 -2.40 -4.74
CA ASP A 101 18.58 -3.56 -5.01
C ASP A 101 17.80 -4.88 -4.87
N LEU A 102 16.87 -5.01 -3.91
CA LEU A 102 15.98 -6.17 -3.78
C LEU A 102 15.10 -6.36 -5.02
N TYR A 103 14.64 -5.27 -5.64
CA TYR A 103 13.90 -5.30 -6.90
C TYR A 103 14.83 -5.40 -8.14
N ARG A 104 16.16 -5.46 -7.96
CA ARG A 104 17.19 -5.52 -9.02
C ARG A 104 17.02 -4.38 -10.04
N LEU A 105 16.73 -3.18 -9.55
CA LEU A 105 16.53 -2.02 -10.41
C LEU A 105 17.88 -1.54 -10.98
N VAL A 106 17.91 -1.28 -12.28
CA VAL A 106 19.06 -0.67 -12.94
C VAL A 106 18.86 0.85 -12.93
N ASN A 107 19.84 1.58 -12.39
CA ASN A 107 19.84 3.05 -12.28
C ASN A 107 18.54 3.63 -11.67
N PRO A 108 18.14 3.20 -10.45
CA PRO A 108 16.93 3.70 -9.82
C PRO A 108 17.04 5.21 -9.51
N LYS A 109 15.97 5.95 -9.76
CA LYS A 109 15.88 7.40 -9.51
C LYS A 109 15.65 7.70 -8.02
N ILE A 110 16.60 7.30 -7.17
CA ILE A 110 16.48 7.40 -5.70
C ILE A 110 16.38 8.87 -5.25
N GLU A 111 17.23 9.76 -5.76
CA GLU A 111 17.24 11.17 -5.39
C GLU A 111 15.95 11.88 -5.79
N ASP A 112 15.43 11.59 -7.00
CA ASP A 112 14.16 12.15 -7.47
C ASP A 112 13.00 11.71 -6.56
N LEU A 113 12.98 10.43 -6.17
CA LEU A 113 11.96 9.90 -5.28
C LEU A 113 12.06 10.51 -3.87
N ILE A 114 13.27 10.62 -3.32
CA ILE A 114 13.53 11.26 -2.02
C ILE A 114 13.00 12.70 -2.02
N LYS A 115 13.27 13.45 -3.09
CA LYS A 115 12.78 14.82 -3.27
C LYS A 115 11.26 14.86 -3.37
N GLN A 116 10.67 13.99 -4.18
CA GLN A 116 9.21 13.93 -4.41
C GLN A 116 8.43 13.64 -3.12
N ILE A 117 9.02 12.84 -2.22
CA ILE A 117 8.39 12.46 -0.94
C ILE A 117 8.70 13.44 0.19
N GLY A 118 9.56 14.45 -0.06
CA GLY A 118 9.95 15.44 0.94
C GLY A 118 10.89 14.89 2.02
N LEU A 119 11.84 14.04 1.61
CA LEU A 119 12.85 13.46 2.50
C LEU A 119 14.26 14.00 2.26
N SER A 120 14.46 15.03 1.44
CA SER A 120 15.78 15.54 1.06
C SER A 120 16.68 15.91 2.24
N GLU A 121 16.13 16.58 3.26
CA GLU A 121 16.86 16.99 4.48
C GLU A 121 17.11 15.82 5.45
N TYR A 122 16.46 14.70 5.23
CA TYR A 122 16.49 13.53 6.11
C TYR A 122 17.26 12.35 5.51
N LYS A 123 17.74 12.44 4.26
CA LYS A 123 18.33 11.31 3.53
C LYS A 123 19.54 10.69 4.21
N HIS A 124 20.30 11.49 4.96
CA HIS A 124 21.48 11.08 5.72
C HIS A 124 21.18 10.89 7.22
N LYS A 125 19.91 10.87 7.65
CA LYS A 125 19.53 10.57 9.03
C LYS A 125 19.18 9.09 9.18
N LYS A 126 19.49 8.52 10.34
CA LYS A 126 19.03 7.17 10.70
C LYS A 126 17.51 7.15 10.84
N ILE A 127 16.86 6.09 10.35
CA ILE A 127 15.41 5.94 10.37
C ILE A 127 14.85 6.00 11.79
N GLN A 128 15.55 5.44 12.78
CA GLN A 128 15.12 5.49 14.19
C GLN A 128 14.90 6.91 14.72
N THR A 129 15.66 7.90 14.22
CA THR A 129 15.60 9.29 14.69
C THR A 129 14.43 10.09 14.08
N LEU A 130 13.70 9.51 13.12
CA LEU A 130 12.62 10.18 12.43
C LEU A 130 11.32 10.14 13.24
N SER A 131 10.48 11.19 13.09
CA SER A 131 9.09 11.15 13.56
C SER A 131 8.29 10.07 12.81
N LYS A 132 7.14 9.69 13.36
CA LYS A 132 6.25 8.68 12.75
C LYS A 132 5.87 9.06 11.31
N GLY A 133 5.55 10.33 11.04
CA GLY A 133 5.21 10.82 9.71
C GLY A 133 6.36 10.69 8.70
N TYR A 134 7.58 10.99 9.11
CA TYR A 134 8.75 10.79 8.25
C TYR A 134 9.06 9.30 8.04
N LYS A 135 8.89 8.45 9.05
CA LYS A 135 8.97 6.98 8.88
C LYS A 135 7.92 6.47 7.89
N GLN A 136 6.72 7.03 7.92
CA GLN A 136 5.66 6.70 6.96
C GLN A 136 6.04 7.08 5.52
N ARG A 137 6.70 8.24 5.33
CA ARG A 137 7.24 8.65 4.02
C ARG A 137 8.36 7.72 3.54
N VAL A 138 9.22 7.25 4.44
CA VAL A 138 10.26 6.26 4.08
C VAL A 138 9.62 4.95 3.60
N GLY A 139 8.61 4.45 4.28
CA GLY A 139 7.85 3.28 3.84
C GLY A 139 7.14 3.48 2.50
N LEU A 140 6.57 4.67 2.29
CA LEU A 140 5.96 5.04 1.02
C LEU A 140 7.00 5.09 -0.11
N ALA A 141 8.22 5.62 0.15
CA ALA A 141 9.33 5.59 -0.80
C ALA A 141 9.69 4.14 -1.17
N ALA A 142 9.84 3.27 -0.19
CA ALA A 142 10.13 1.86 -0.41
C ALA A 142 9.03 1.15 -1.25
N ALA A 143 7.76 1.49 -1.00
CA ALA A 143 6.65 0.96 -1.78
C ALA A 143 6.61 1.50 -3.22
N LEU A 144 7.24 2.63 -3.52
CA LEU A 144 7.20 3.32 -4.81
C LEU A 144 8.45 3.15 -5.67
N ILE A 145 9.60 2.76 -5.09
CA ILE A 145 10.91 2.79 -5.78
C ILE A 145 10.94 2.00 -7.09
N HIS A 146 10.22 0.88 -7.15
CA HIS A 146 10.12 0.02 -8.35
C HIS A 146 9.01 0.45 -9.32
N ASN A 147 8.46 1.67 -9.15
CA ASN A 147 7.42 2.26 -9.99
C ASN A 147 6.19 1.35 -10.20
N PRO A 148 5.51 0.95 -9.13
CA PRO A 148 4.35 0.04 -9.22
C PRO A 148 3.19 0.67 -10.01
N LYS A 149 2.33 -0.20 -10.57
CA LYS A 149 1.06 0.20 -11.21
C LYS A 149 -0.10 0.29 -10.22
N LEU A 150 -0.03 -0.49 -9.14
CA LEU A 150 -0.97 -0.47 -8.01
C LEU A 150 -0.20 -0.17 -6.72
N LEU A 151 -0.66 0.84 -6.00
CA LEU A 151 -0.18 1.17 -4.67
C LEU A 151 -1.24 0.76 -3.65
N ILE A 152 -0.87 -0.13 -2.74
CA ILE A 152 -1.71 -0.58 -1.63
C ILE A 152 -1.21 0.09 -0.36
N LEU A 153 -2.11 0.75 0.38
CA LEU A 153 -1.79 1.52 1.59
C LEU A 153 -2.69 1.05 2.73
N ASP A 154 -2.11 0.39 3.71
CA ASP A 154 -2.86 -0.11 4.86
C ASP A 154 -2.79 0.91 6.01
N GLU A 155 -3.91 1.60 6.28
CA GLU A 155 -4.05 2.64 7.32
C GLU A 155 -2.92 3.71 7.25
N PRO A 156 -2.69 4.39 6.11
CA PRO A 156 -1.49 5.18 5.85
C PRO A 156 -1.33 6.41 6.75
N THR A 157 -2.38 6.85 7.41
CA THR A 157 -2.40 8.07 8.23
C THR A 157 -2.57 7.80 9.73
N THR A 158 -2.71 6.52 10.11
CA THR A 158 -2.98 6.14 11.50
C THR A 158 -1.87 6.59 12.46
N GLY A 159 -2.27 7.36 13.49
CA GLY A 159 -1.39 7.87 14.54
C GLY A 159 -0.43 8.96 14.09
N LEU A 160 -0.74 9.66 13.00
CA LEU A 160 -0.07 10.89 12.58
C LEU A 160 -0.81 12.12 13.15
N ASP A 161 -0.07 13.21 13.33
CA ASP A 161 -0.68 14.49 13.65
C ASP A 161 -1.42 15.12 12.45
N PRO A 162 -2.30 16.11 12.66
CA PRO A 162 -3.11 16.69 11.57
C PRO A 162 -2.29 17.23 10.40
N ASN A 163 -1.14 17.84 10.65
CA ASN A 163 -0.28 18.38 9.59
C ASN A 163 0.35 17.26 8.76
N GLN A 164 0.85 16.21 9.42
CA GLN A 164 1.41 15.03 8.77
C GLN A 164 0.34 14.29 7.94
N ILE A 165 -0.90 14.21 8.42
CA ILE A 165 -2.03 13.64 7.67
C ILE A 165 -2.24 14.41 6.35
N LEU A 166 -2.28 15.74 6.40
CA LEU A 166 -2.45 16.57 5.21
C LEU A 166 -1.32 16.35 4.19
N GLU A 167 -0.09 16.22 4.66
CA GLU A 167 1.06 15.98 3.81
C GLU A 167 1.05 14.59 3.15
N ILE A 168 0.71 13.54 3.91
CA ILE A 168 0.55 12.19 3.35
C ILE A 168 -0.60 12.14 2.34
N ARG A 169 -1.72 12.81 2.62
CA ARG A 169 -2.84 12.93 1.68
C ARG A 169 -2.42 13.60 0.35
N LYS A 170 -1.63 14.68 0.42
CA LYS A 170 -1.09 15.34 -0.79
C LYS A 170 -0.24 14.38 -1.62
N LEU A 171 0.63 13.58 -0.97
CA LEU A 171 1.45 12.58 -1.64
C LEU A 171 0.59 11.49 -2.29
N ILE A 172 -0.38 10.92 -1.57
CA ILE A 172 -1.29 9.88 -2.09
C ILE A 172 -2.05 10.41 -3.33
N ARG A 173 -2.60 11.63 -3.26
CA ARG A 173 -3.27 12.25 -4.41
C ARG A 173 -2.34 12.48 -5.60
N ALA A 174 -1.11 12.93 -5.35
CA ALA A 174 -0.11 13.12 -6.41
C ALA A 174 0.20 11.81 -7.13
N PHE A 175 0.44 10.73 -6.40
CA PHE A 175 0.69 9.41 -6.98
C PHE A 175 -0.55 8.79 -7.62
N GLY A 176 -1.75 9.06 -7.11
CA GLY A 176 -3.02 8.60 -7.66
C GLY A 176 -3.33 9.11 -9.06
N LYS A 177 -2.72 10.23 -9.49
CA LYS A 177 -2.85 10.75 -10.87
C LYS A 177 -2.27 9.80 -11.91
N GLU A 178 -1.27 9.01 -11.54
CA GLU A 178 -0.54 8.12 -12.44
C GLU A 178 -0.77 6.64 -12.14
N LYS A 179 -1.13 6.32 -10.91
CA LYS A 179 -1.24 4.95 -10.39
C LYS A 179 -2.64 4.65 -9.90
N THR A 180 -3.01 3.37 -9.93
CA THR A 180 -4.18 2.90 -9.17
C THR A 180 -3.80 2.82 -7.71
N VAL A 181 -4.66 3.28 -6.81
CA VAL A 181 -4.42 3.25 -5.37
C VAL A 181 -5.57 2.50 -4.68
N LEU A 182 -5.22 1.58 -3.80
CA LEU A 182 -6.15 0.93 -2.87
C LEU A 182 -5.69 1.25 -1.46
N LEU A 183 -6.49 1.98 -0.70
CA LEU A 183 -6.16 2.30 0.69
C LEU A 183 -7.21 1.74 1.66
N SER A 184 -6.80 1.34 2.85
CA SER A 184 -7.69 1.03 3.96
C SER A 184 -7.75 2.20 4.93
N THR A 185 -8.91 2.41 5.50
CA THR A 185 -9.10 3.36 6.61
C THR A 185 -10.37 3.00 7.38
N HIS A 186 -10.42 3.45 8.64
CA HIS A 186 -11.64 3.45 9.45
C HIS A 186 -12.21 4.87 9.64
N ILE A 187 -11.63 5.86 8.97
CA ILE A 187 -11.96 7.28 9.10
C ILE A 187 -12.67 7.77 7.85
N LEU A 188 -13.95 8.13 7.95
CA LEU A 188 -14.76 8.59 6.82
C LEU A 188 -14.17 9.85 6.14
N GLN A 189 -13.66 10.79 6.93
CA GLN A 189 -13.03 12.03 6.42
C GLN A 189 -11.81 11.78 5.52
N GLU A 190 -11.15 10.62 5.62
CA GLU A 190 -10.06 10.25 4.73
C GLU A 190 -10.58 9.79 3.38
N VAL A 191 -11.67 9.04 3.40
CA VAL A 191 -12.34 8.60 2.18
C VAL A 191 -12.80 9.80 1.35
N ASP A 192 -13.52 10.74 1.98
CA ASP A 192 -14.00 11.97 1.32
C ASP A 192 -12.84 12.81 0.78
N ALA A 193 -11.72 12.84 1.50
CA ALA A 193 -10.56 13.64 1.11
C ALA A 193 -9.74 13.03 -0.01
N LEU A 194 -9.72 11.70 -0.19
CA LEU A 194 -8.75 11.00 -1.04
C LEU A 194 -9.36 10.19 -2.16
N CYS A 195 -10.52 9.56 -1.92
CA CYS A 195 -11.01 8.47 -2.75
C CYS A 195 -11.98 8.93 -3.84
N ASP A 196 -11.88 8.34 -5.02
CA ASP A 196 -12.87 8.47 -6.09
C ASP A 196 -14.08 7.56 -5.80
N ARG A 197 -13.85 6.47 -5.06
CA ARG A 197 -14.87 5.48 -4.70
C ARG A 197 -14.52 4.80 -3.38
N VAL A 198 -15.54 4.40 -2.64
CA VAL A 198 -15.41 3.64 -1.39
C VAL A 198 -16.08 2.27 -1.50
N ILE A 199 -15.48 1.30 -0.85
CA ILE A 199 -16.03 -0.04 -0.63
C ILE A 199 -16.14 -0.22 0.88
N ILE A 200 -17.34 -0.45 1.37
CA ILE A 200 -17.61 -0.61 2.79
C ILE A 200 -17.40 -2.08 3.18
N PHE A 201 -16.50 -2.28 4.14
CA PHE A 201 -16.27 -3.56 4.80
C PHE A 201 -17.05 -3.59 6.12
N ASN A 202 -17.99 -4.51 6.22
CA ASN A 202 -18.75 -4.77 7.44
C ASN A 202 -18.49 -6.19 7.94
N LYS A 203 -18.67 -6.41 9.24
CA LYS A 203 -18.52 -7.74 9.88
C LYS A 203 -19.64 -8.67 9.51
#